data_d88e82d9c97b3efcc0c6fa5d11c4d8a1
#
_entry.id   d88e82d9c97b3efcc0c6fa5d11c4d8a1
#
_cell.length_a   1.000
_cell.length_b   1.000
_cell.length_c   1.000
_cell.angle_alpha   90.00
_cell.angle_beta   90.00
_cell.angle_gamma   90.00
#
_symmetry.space_group_name_H-M   'P 1'
#
loop_
_entity.id
_entity.type
_entity.pdbx_description
1 polymer ?
#
loop_
_entity_poly.entity_id
_entity_poly.type
_entity_poly.pdbx_seq_one_letter_code
_entity_poly.pdbx_strand_id
1 'polypeptide(L)'
;MVSMKAFSKFDNTAEALAAAASMVDSKIGKDLKKFLKKHAEGETLALADAKLGGLIKEKLGIACVYSSGVMELMRGVRYQLNELIGGLTDADIAPMALGLSHSLSRYKLKFSPDKVDTMVVQAIGLLDELDKELNTYAMRVREWYGWHFPEMTKIIADNMQYAK
;
A
#
# COMPACT_ATOMS: atom_id res chain seq x y z
N MET A 1 -8.25 14.31 -17.48
CA MET A 1 -6.79 14.49 -17.37
C MET A 1 -6.45 14.50 -15.88
N VAL A 2 -5.49 13.69 -15.43
CA VAL A 2 -5.08 13.62 -14.03
C VAL A 2 -3.79 14.42 -13.88
N SER A 3 -3.70 15.29 -12.88
CA SER A 3 -2.51 16.08 -12.58
C SER A 3 -2.22 16.06 -11.09
N MET A 4 -0.95 16.17 -10.72
CA MET A 4 -0.52 16.24 -9.34
C MET A 4 -0.84 17.63 -8.78
N LYS A 5 -1.66 17.70 -7.72
CA LYS A 5 -1.99 18.94 -7.01
C LYS A 5 -0.96 19.27 -5.92
N ALA A 6 -0.56 18.28 -5.16
CA ALA A 6 0.38 18.46 -4.05
C ALA A 6 1.12 17.14 -3.76
N PHE A 7 2.38 17.29 -3.34
CA PHE A 7 3.23 16.19 -2.93
C PHE A 7 4.04 16.60 -1.68
N SER A 8 4.19 15.69 -0.75
CA SER A 8 5.02 15.88 0.45
C SER A 8 5.84 14.64 0.70
N LYS A 9 7.15 14.80 0.79
CA LYS A 9 8.06 13.71 1.20
C LYS A 9 8.08 13.62 2.73
N PHE A 10 8.37 12.43 3.24
CA PHE A 10 8.75 12.25 4.65
C PHE A 10 10.22 12.59 4.81
N ASP A 11 10.58 13.27 5.90
CA ASP A 11 11.96 13.68 6.16
C ASP A 11 12.84 12.47 6.53
N ASN A 12 12.25 11.45 7.13
CA ASN A 12 12.98 10.25 7.55
C ASN A 12 12.11 8.98 7.52
N THR A 13 12.77 7.83 7.59
CA THR A 13 12.12 6.51 7.57
C THR A 13 11.21 6.27 8.79
N ALA A 14 11.52 6.88 9.94
CA ALA A 14 10.71 6.73 11.16
C ALA A 14 9.35 7.41 11.02
N GLU A 15 9.29 8.58 10.39
CA GLU A 15 8.02 9.25 10.07
C GLU A 15 7.22 8.48 9.04
N ALA A 16 7.87 7.98 7.98
CA ALA A 16 7.23 7.14 6.98
C ALA A 16 6.63 5.87 7.61
N LEU A 17 7.36 5.21 8.54
CA LEU A 17 6.89 4.04 9.28
C LEU A 17 5.68 4.38 10.16
N ALA A 18 5.73 5.48 10.91
CA ALA A 18 4.63 5.91 11.76
C ALA A 18 3.38 6.26 10.94
N ALA A 19 3.56 6.90 9.79
CA ALA A 19 2.48 7.19 8.86
C ALA A 19 1.89 5.89 8.28
N ALA A 20 2.73 4.95 7.83
CA ALA A 20 2.27 3.67 7.30
C ALA A 20 1.52 2.84 8.36
N ALA A 21 2.03 2.75 9.59
CA ALA A 21 1.35 2.07 10.69
C ALA A 21 -0.01 2.71 11.00
N SER A 22 -0.08 4.05 11.00
CA SER A 22 -1.36 4.76 11.19
C SER A 22 -2.36 4.49 10.07
N MET A 23 -1.89 4.37 8.83
CA MET A 23 -2.74 4.05 7.67
C MET A 23 -3.27 2.62 7.75
N VAL A 24 -2.45 1.64 8.14
CA VAL A 24 -2.89 0.24 8.35
C VAL A 24 -3.99 0.17 9.41
N ASP A 25 -3.87 0.94 10.49
CA ASP A 25 -4.88 1.05 11.54
C ASP A 25 -6.08 1.92 11.14
N SER A 26 -6.13 2.43 9.91
CA SER A 26 -7.12 3.41 9.44
C SER A 26 -7.21 4.65 10.35
N LYS A 27 -6.07 5.11 10.88
CA LYS A 27 -5.99 6.31 11.75
C LYS A 27 -5.45 7.50 10.97
N ILE A 28 -5.89 8.70 11.34
CA ILE A 28 -5.38 9.94 10.75
C ILE A 28 -4.14 10.39 11.53
N GLY A 29 -2.95 10.28 10.92
CA GLY A 29 -1.70 10.81 11.46
C GLY A 29 -1.68 12.35 11.46
N LYS A 30 -0.79 12.93 12.27
CA LYS A 30 -0.66 14.41 12.39
C LYS A 30 -0.30 15.06 11.05
N ASP A 31 0.61 14.46 10.30
CA ASP A 31 1.12 14.98 9.03
C ASP A 31 0.08 14.86 7.93
N LEU A 32 -0.62 13.71 7.85
CA LEU A 32 -1.77 13.55 6.96
C LEU A 32 -2.85 14.60 7.25
N LYS A 33 -3.15 14.85 8.53
CA LYS A 33 -4.11 15.88 8.93
C LYS A 33 -3.71 17.28 8.47
N LYS A 34 -2.43 17.66 8.65
CA LYS A 34 -1.88 18.95 8.19
C LYS A 34 -1.94 19.06 6.67
N PHE A 35 -1.53 18.00 5.98
CA PHE A 35 -1.52 17.95 4.52
C PHE A 35 -2.93 18.11 3.94
N LEU A 36 -3.91 17.37 4.46
CA LEU A 36 -5.30 17.43 4.00
C LEU A 36 -5.93 18.79 4.27
N LYS A 37 -5.71 19.40 5.44
CA LYS A 37 -6.19 20.74 5.72
C LYS A 37 -5.62 21.80 4.78
N LYS A 38 -4.36 21.65 4.38
CA LYS A 38 -3.69 22.61 3.50
C LYS A 38 -4.13 22.48 2.03
N HIS A 39 -4.41 21.26 1.57
CA HIS A 39 -4.55 20.98 0.13
C HIS A 39 -5.92 20.46 -0.30
N ALA A 40 -6.74 19.97 0.62
CA ALA A 40 -8.04 19.34 0.34
C ALA A 40 -9.24 20.06 1.00
N GLU A 41 -9.02 21.21 1.64
CA GLU A 41 -10.11 21.98 2.26
C GLU A 41 -11.04 22.53 1.17
N GLY A 42 -12.35 22.28 1.32
CA GLY A 42 -13.37 22.68 0.34
C GLY A 42 -13.48 21.80 -0.90
N GLU A 43 -12.69 20.73 -1.00
CA GLU A 43 -12.70 19.80 -2.14
C GLU A 43 -13.30 18.44 -1.78
N THR A 44 -13.68 17.67 -2.79
CA THR A 44 -14.12 16.28 -2.60
C THR A 44 -12.92 15.35 -2.77
N LEU A 45 -12.61 14.58 -1.74
CA LEU A 45 -11.48 13.65 -1.69
C LEU A 45 -11.93 12.25 -2.10
N ALA A 46 -11.31 11.69 -3.14
CA ALA A 46 -11.50 10.30 -3.55
C ALA A 46 -10.47 9.41 -2.84
N LEU A 47 -10.91 8.32 -2.20
CA LEU A 47 -10.10 7.45 -1.37
C LEU A 47 -10.31 5.97 -1.70
N ALA A 48 -9.25 5.19 -1.50
CA ALA A 48 -9.30 3.73 -1.63
C ALA A 48 -9.81 3.02 -0.37
N ASP A 49 -9.74 3.66 0.80
CA ASP A 49 -10.19 3.11 2.09
C ASP A 49 -11.43 3.86 2.61
N ALA A 50 -12.57 3.16 2.63
CA ALA A 50 -13.84 3.70 3.09
C ALA A 50 -13.83 4.05 4.59
N LYS A 51 -13.10 3.29 5.43
CA LYS A 51 -13.00 3.56 6.88
C LYS A 51 -12.25 4.85 7.13
N LEU A 52 -11.11 5.03 6.47
CA LEU A 52 -10.33 6.26 6.54
C LEU A 52 -11.14 7.46 6.03
N GLY A 53 -11.90 7.28 4.94
CA GLY A 53 -12.79 8.30 4.41
C GLY A 53 -13.86 8.76 5.39
N GLY A 54 -14.50 7.83 6.11
CA GLY A 54 -15.42 8.14 7.18
C GLY A 54 -14.81 8.99 8.30
N LEU A 55 -13.61 8.62 8.75
CA LEU A 55 -12.89 9.38 9.78
C LEU A 55 -12.44 10.78 9.31
N ILE A 56 -12.03 10.91 8.05
CA ILE A 56 -11.66 12.21 7.47
C ILE A 56 -12.88 13.12 7.41
N LYS A 57 -14.02 12.60 6.97
CA LYS A 57 -15.28 13.35 6.94
C LYS A 57 -15.71 13.79 8.34
N GLU A 58 -15.65 12.90 9.34
CA GLU A 58 -16.02 13.20 10.73
C GLU A 58 -15.09 14.23 11.38
N LYS A 59 -13.76 14.04 11.24
CA LYS A 59 -12.77 14.86 11.97
C LYS A 59 -12.32 16.13 11.25
N LEU A 60 -12.42 16.17 9.94
CA LEU A 60 -11.93 17.29 9.11
C LEU A 60 -13.03 17.98 8.32
N GLY A 61 -14.24 17.40 8.26
CA GLY A 61 -15.35 17.96 7.48
C GLY A 61 -15.16 17.90 5.96
N ILE A 62 -14.18 17.13 5.48
CA ILE A 62 -13.88 17.01 4.05
C ILE A 62 -14.81 15.95 3.44
N ALA A 63 -15.49 16.29 2.33
CA ALA A 63 -16.30 15.33 1.60
C ALA A 63 -15.44 14.21 1.01
N CYS A 64 -15.81 12.95 1.27
CA CYS A 64 -15.06 11.79 0.79
C CYS A 64 -15.94 10.91 -0.09
N VAL A 65 -15.37 10.41 -1.20
CA VAL A 65 -16.03 9.50 -2.15
C VAL A 65 -15.23 8.20 -2.24
N TYR A 66 -15.94 7.10 -2.16
CA TYR A 66 -15.42 5.74 -2.36
C TYR A 66 -16.33 5.02 -3.37
N SER A 67 -15.75 4.50 -4.45
CA SER A 67 -16.45 3.72 -5.45
C SER A 67 -15.50 2.79 -6.22
N SER A 68 -16.04 1.84 -6.97
CA SER A 68 -15.25 0.97 -7.86
C SER A 68 -14.49 1.78 -8.91
N GLY A 69 -15.09 2.84 -9.46
CA GLY A 69 -14.42 3.75 -10.40
C GLY A 69 -13.24 4.49 -9.78
N VAL A 70 -13.35 4.89 -8.50
CA VAL A 70 -12.22 5.48 -7.75
C VAL A 70 -11.09 4.48 -7.57
N MET A 71 -11.39 3.22 -7.27
CA MET A 71 -10.38 2.15 -7.14
C MET A 71 -9.64 1.93 -8.46
N GLU A 72 -10.36 1.94 -9.57
CA GLU A 72 -9.78 1.80 -10.91
C GLU A 72 -8.87 2.99 -11.24
N LEU A 73 -9.32 4.21 -10.98
CA LEU A 73 -8.51 5.41 -11.14
C LEU A 73 -7.23 5.35 -10.29
N MET A 74 -7.33 4.92 -9.04
CA MET A 74 -6.18 4.77 -8.14
C MET A 74 -5.17 3.73 -8.66
N ARG A 75 -5.65 2.64 -9.27
CA ARG A 75 -4.79 1.66 -9.92
C ARG A 75 -4.01 2.28 -11.09
N GLY A 76 -4.68 3.02 -11.95
CA GLY A 76 -4.04 3.75 -13.05
C GLY A 76 -3.00 4.78 -12.57
N VAL A 77 -3.32 5.54 -11.51
CA VAL A 77 -2.40 6.50 -10.89
C VAL A 77 -1.14 5.81 -10.34
N ARG A 78 -1.31 4.66 -9.67
CA ARG A 78 -0.15 3.89 -9.16
C ARG A 78 0.73 3.35 -10.28
N TYR A 79 0.14 2.93 -11.37
CA TYR A 79 0.90 2.42 -12.53
C TYR A 79 1.73 3.52 -13.20
N GLN A 80 1.25 4.76 -13.22
CA GLN A 80 1.92 5.90 -13.86
C GLN A 80 2.50 6.90 -12.84
N LEU A 81 2.84 6.43 -11.64
CA LEU A 81 3.28 7.29 -10.54
C LEU A 81 4.52 8.10 -10.91
N ASN A 82 5.47 7.51 -11.63
CA ASN A 82 6.72 8.13 -12.03
C ASN A 82 6.53 9.30 -12.98
N GLU A 83 5.55 9.20 -13.87
CA GLU A 83 5.22 10.28 -14.81
C GLU A 83 4.46 11.42 -14.11
N LEU A 84 3.64 11.08 -13.11
CA LEU A 84 2.85 12.06 -12.37
C LEU A 84 3.70 12.84 -11.35
N ILE A 85 4.71 12.19 -10.75
CA ILE A 85 5.61 12.81 -9.79
C ILE A 85 6.95 13.07 -10.48
N GLY A 86 7.15 14.29 -11.00
CA GLY A 86 8.41 14.67 -11.62
C GLY A 86 9.60 14.49 -10.66
N GLY A 87 10.68 13.84 -11.15
CA GLY A 87 11.90 13.61 -10.39
C GLY A 87 11.92 12.37 -9.50
N LEU A 88 10.95 11.48 -9.63
CA LEU A 88 10.94 10.18 -8.97
C LEU A 88 11.12 9.08 -10.03
N THR A 89 12.18 8.30 -9.91
CA THR A 89 12.49 7.19 -10.84
C THR A 89 12.20 5.84 -10.20
N ASP A 90 12.03 4.80 -11.01
CA ASP A 90 11.89 3.42 -10.50
C ASP A 90 13.10 3.00 -9.66
N ALA A 91 14.29 3.49 -10.01
CA ALA A 91 15.52 3.26 -9.26
C ALA A 91 15.48 3.87 -7.84
N ASP A 92 14.70 4.94 -7.64
CA ASP A 92 14.51 5.56 -6.33
C ASP A 92 13.40 4.87 -5.52
N ILE A 93 12.33 4.47 -6.19
CA ILE A 93 11.16 3.84 -5.55
C ILE A 93 11.51 2.48 -4.95
N ALA A 94 12.25 1.64 -5.66
CA ALA A 94 12.57 0.28 -5.22
C ALA A 94 13.34 0.24 -3.89
N PRO A 95 14.43 1.02 -3.67
CA PRO A 95 15.11 1.08 -2.39
C PRO A 95 14.24 1.67 -1.26
N MET A 96 13.41 2.68 -1.56
CA MET A 96 12.50 3.27 -0.57
C MET A 96 11.44 2.27 -0.13
N ALA A 97 10.83 1.55 -1.06
CA ALA A 97 9.85 0.50 -0.78
C ALA A 97 10.45 -0.63 0.04
N LEU A 98 11.68 -1.07 -0.31
CA LEU A 98 12.41 -2.10 0.42
C LEU A 98 12.74 -1.64 1.84
N GLY A 99 13.25 -0.42 2.03
CA GLY A 99 13.56 0.14 3.34
C GLY A 99 12.33 0.26 4.24
N LEU A 100 11.20 0.70 3.68
CA LEU A 100 9.92 0.76 4.40
C LEU A 100 9.42 -0.63 4.77
N SER A 101 9.51 -1.60 3.87
CA SER A 101 9.09 -2.99 4.12
C SER A 101 9.89 -3.63 5.24
N HIS A 102 11.22 -3.45 5.28
CA HIS A 102 12.07 -3.91 6.37
C HIS A 102 11.69 -3.25 7.71
N SER A 103 11.41 -1.95 7.70
CA SER A 103 11.01 -1.22 8.90
C SER A 103 9.65 -1.68 9.44
N LEU A 104 8.68 -1.92 8.56
CA LEU A 104 7.37 -2.47 8.92
C LEU A 104 7.46 -3.89 9.47
N SER A 105 8.28 -4.76 8.85
CA SER A 105 8.51 -6.13 9.34
C SER A 105 9.12 -6.12 10.73
N ARG A 106 10.11 -5.28 10.97
CA ARG A 106 10.73 -5.09 12.30
C ARG A 106 9.74 -4.60 13.34
N TYR A 107 8.87 -3.67 12.99
CA TYR A 107 7.80 -3.18 13.86
C TYR A 107 6.81 -4.29 14.23
N LYS A 108 6.39 -5.10 13.27
CA LYS A 108 5.48 -6.25 13.49
C LYS A 108 6.10 -7.31 14.40
N LEU A 109 7.39 -7.56 14.27
CA LEU A 109 8.11 -8.57 15.07
C LEU A 109 8.38 -8.16 16.53
N LYS A 110 8.03 -6.93 16.93
CA LYS A 110 8.26 -6.42 18.31
C LYS A 110 9.69 -6.70 18.78
N PHE A 111 10.65 -6.18 18.04
CA PHE A 111 12.08 -6.44 18.23
C PHE A 111 12.51 -6.28 19.70
N SER A 112 13.10 -7.36 20.27
CA SER A 112 13.75 -7.35 21.57
C SER A 112 15.14 -7.99 21.46
N PRO A 113 16.22 -7.26 21.75
CA PRO A 113 17.59 -7.82 21.65
C PRO A 113 17.84 -8.97 22.61
N ASP A 114 17.09 -9.06 23.72
CA ASP A 114 17.28 -10.09 24.75
C ASP A 114 16.63 -11.45 24.40
N LYS A 115 15.81 -11.50 23.35
CA LYS A 115 15.04 -12.69 22.95
C LYS A 115 15.17 -13.00 21.48
N VAL A 116 16.40 -13.20 21.01
CA VAL A 116 16.72 -13.45 19.59
C VAL A 116 15.97 -14.69 19.07
N ASP A 117 15.92 -15.77 19.85
CA ASP A 117 15.25 -17.02 19.46
C ASP A 117 13.75 -16.81 19.20
N THR A 118 13.09 -16.07 20.10
CA THR A 118 11.68 -15.72 19.92
C THR A 118 11.45 -14.91 18.64
N MET A 119 12.38 -14.03 18.30
CA MET A 119 12.31 -13.22 17.09
C MET A 119 12.50 -14.06 15.82
N VAL A 120 13.43 -15.03 15.85
CA VAL A 120 13.63 -15.97 14.73
C VAL A 120 12.35 -16.78 14.49
N VAL A 121 11.75 -17.32 15.54
CA VAL A 121 10.49 -18.08 15.46
C VAL A 121 9.36 -17.20 14.89
N GLN A 122 9.21 -15.96 15.37
CA GLN A 122 8.21 -15.03 14.87
C GLN A 122 8.47 -14.63 13.40
N ALA A 123 9.73 -14.45 13.02
CA ALA A 123 10.09 -14.12 11.64
C ALA A 123 9.74 -15.25 10.66
N ILE A 124 10.05 -16.49 11.04
CA ILE A 124 9.67 -17.67 10.23
C ILE A 124 8.15 -17.80 10.14
N GLY A 125 7.43 -17.65 11.27
CA GLY A 125 5.97 -17.67 11.26
C GLY A 125 5.35 -16.61 10.34
N LEU A 126 5.91 -15.38 10.36
CA LEU A 126 5.48 -14.32 9.47
C LEU A 126 5.80 -14.62 7.99
N LEU A 127 6.97 -15.22 7.72
CA LEU A 127 7.34 -15.64 6.37
C LEU A 127 6.36 -16.68 5.83
N ASP A 128 6.05 -17.71 6.60
CA ASP A 128 5.09 -18.75 6.22
C ASP A 128 3.68 -18.18 5.95
N GLU A 129 3.26 -17.20 6.76
CA GLU A 129 1.98 -16.52 6.57
C GLU A 129 1.98 -15.71 5.26
N LEU A 130 3.03 -14.95 4.98
CA LEU A 130 3.17 -14.19 3.75
C LEU A 130 3.20 -15.09 2.52
N ASP A 131 3.91 -16.21 2.57
CA ASP A 131 3.96 -17.18 1.46
C ASP A 131 2.58 -17.78 1.18
N LYS A 132 1.80 -18.09 2.22
CA LYS A 132 0.42 -18.56 2.06
C LYS A 132 -0.48 -17.50 1.43
N GLU A 133 -0.38 -16.25 1.88
CA GLU A 133 -1.14 -15.14 1.31
C GLU A 133 -0.77 -14.91 -0.16
N LEU A 134 0.52 -14.84 -0.48
CA LEU A 134 1.01 -14.67 -1.85
C LEU A 134 0.51 -15.79 -2.77
N ASN A 135 0.60 -17.04 -2.32
CA ASN A 135 0.08 -18.18 -3.10
C ASN A 135 -1.44 -18.09 -3.29
N THR A 136 -2.17 -17.63 -2.28
CA THR A 136 -3.62 -17.44 -2.38
C THR A 136 -3.96 -16.38 -3.42
N TYR A 137 -3.27 -15.24 -3.43
CA TYR A 137 -3.46 -14.21 -4.45
C TYR A 137 -3.09 -14.71 -5.85
N ALA A 138 -1.97 -15.41 -5.99
CA ALA A 138 -1.54 -15.96 -7.26
C ALA A 138 -2.54 -17.00 -7.81
N MET A 139 -3.10 -17.87 -6.94
CA MET A 139 -4.18 -18.80 -7.31
C MET A 139 -5.43 -18.04 -7.79
N ARG A 140 -5.82 -16.95 -7.11
CA ARG A 140 -6.98 -16.16 -7.51
C ARG A 140 -6.76 -15.46 -8.85
N VAL A 141 -5.57 -14.92 -9.08
CA VAL A 141 -5.20 -14.36 -10.38
C VAL A 141 -5.33 -15.40 -11.47
N ARG A 142 -4.79 -16.60 -11.26
CA ARG A 142 -4.87 -17.71 -12.21
C ARG A 142 -6.31 -18.14 -12.48
N GLU A 143 -7.15 -18.24 -11.44
CA GLU A 143 -8.55 -18.61 -11.57
C GLU A 143 -9.31 -17.59 -12.42
N TRP A 144 -9.19 -16.31 -12.09
CA TRP A 144 -9.97 -15.25 -12.74
C TRP A 144 -9.47 -14.91 -14.15
N TYR A 145 -8.17 -14.86 -14.34
CA TYR A 145 -7.59 -14.63 -15.66
C TYR A 145 -7.76 -15.85 -16.57
N GLY A 146 -7.80 -17.04 -16.00
CA GLY A 146 -8.08 -18.29 -16.72
C GLY A 146 -9.47 -18.34 -17.35
N TRP A 147 -10.42 -17.55 -16.89
CA TRP A 147 -11.71 -17.38 -17.57
C TRP A 147 -11.59 -16.56 -18.86
N HIS A 148 -10.65 -15.64 -18.91
CA HIS A 148 -10.36 -14.83 -20.08
C HIS A 148 -9.42 -15.55 -21.07
N PHE A 149 -8.39 -16.22 -20.55
CA PHE A 149 -7.39 -16.92 -21.35
C PHE A 149 -7.08 -18.31 -20.80
N PRO A 150 -7.94 -19.32 -21.06
CA PRO A 150 -7.82 -20.64 -20.45
C PRO A 150 -6.59 -21.43 -20.92
N GLU A 151 -6.05 -21.17 -22.11
CA GLU A 151 -4.87 -21.87 -22.63
C GLU A 151 -3.63 -21.62 -21.79
N MET A 152 -3.48 -20.43 -21.24
CA MET A 152 -2.33 -20.06 -20.40
C MET A 152 -2.22 -20.92 -19.14
N THR A 153 -3.37 -21.38 -18.59
CA THR A 153 -3.39 -22.26 -17.43
C THR A 153 -2.78 -23.64 -17.71
N LYS A 154 -2.78 -24.07 -18.97
CA LYS A 154 -2.18 -25.33 -19.41
C LYS A 154 -0.69 -25.20 -19.71
N ILE A 155 -0.24 -24.00 -20.09
CA ILE A 155 1.15 -23.72 -20.44
C ILE A 155 1.98 -23.50 -19.18
N ILE A 156 1.45 -22.72 -18.22
CA ILE A 156 2.14 -22.34 -17.00
C ILE A 156 1.44 -22.97 -15.80
N ALA A 157 2.08 -23.99 -15.21
CA ALA A 157 1.53 -24.74 -14.07
C ALA A 157 1.73 -24.01 -12.73
N ASP A 158 2.85 -23.28 -12.57
CA ASP A 158 3.18 -22.58 -11.34
C ASP A 158 2.39 -21.26 -11.19
N ASN A 159 1.76 -21.08 -10.03
CA ASN A 159 0.88 -19.93 -9.79
C ASN A 159 1.65 -18.59 -9.78
N MET A 160 2.87 -18.58 -9.24
CA MET A 160 3.67 -17.35 -9.13
C MET A 160 4.23 -16.93 -10.49
N GLN A 161 4.63 -17.89 -11.33
CA GLN A 161 5.05 -17.62 -12.71
C GLN A 161 3.88 -17.17 -13.57
N TYR A 162 2.70 -17.75 -13.34
CA TYR A 162 1.49 -17.35 -14.04
C TYR A 162 1.08 -15.91 -13.74
N ALA A 163 1.30 -15.44 -12.52
CA ALA A 163 0.96 -14.09 -12.08
C ALA A 163 1.93 -13.00 -12.60
N LYS A 164 3.14 -13.38 -13.00
CA LYS A 164 4.15 -12.49 -13.63
C LYS A 164 3.86 -12.28 -15.10
#